data_f2e848aa207dd7ba32ddb20a118388e9
#
_entry.id   f2e848aa207dd7ba32ddb20a118388e9
#
_cell.length_a   1.000
_cell.length_b   1.000
_cell.length_c   1.000
_cell.angle_alpha   90.00
_cell.angle_beta   90.00
_cell.angle_gamma   90.00
#
_symmetry.space_group_name_H-M   'P 1'
#
loop_
_entity.id
_entity.type
_entity.pdbx_description
1 polymer ?
#
loop_
_entity_poly.entity_id
_entity_poly.type
_entity_poly.pdbx_seq_one_letter_code
_entity_poly.pdbx_strand_id
1 'polypeptide(L)'
;MSTVKPLKIAVMGFENGHCYFLYQALKSEPNIEVVACSFAPRARIIYEKRLGVDAFDGVDMFYNDEEMLNAHPEIEACVCGGANSDHISEFRLCAERGIHVISMKVPSYDMDEYNEMIALQKKHGIIVYIELEMRWKATIQRIKDIIASGKLGKIESFTALNYSHNPMWWQHWMDIPEKSYGKRIPIKPNSKIFRGGALTDHPHIFDIVRYIFDSDFDKVYAEAAPNMRDGAESEDLVYVIGKLTNGVIFSLDPSYANREPEQARIVGLNLSKYPRPVQVEFQVTGSKGTLYADAFSAHYTENLEPGTMKYTIGGSGCSLDNQRRLFIRNFIKDIRTGSNHVAVTLEEHKKTLNAMNCAYDSIYQGKTVKVKMDK
;
A
#
# COMPACT_ATOMS: atom_id res chain seq x y z
N MET A 1 32.91 15.31 12.08
CA MET A 1 31.78 14.82 11.26
C MET A 1 30.73 15.91 11.30
N SER A 2 30.37 16.50 10.16
CA SER A 2 29.31 17.51 10.11
C SER A 2 28.00 16.79 10.48
N THR A 3 27.38 17.21 11.57
CA THR A 3 26.06 16.70 11.98
C THR A 3 25.06 17.16 10.94
N VAL A 4 24.57 16.23 10.11
CA VAL A 4 23.48 16.52 9.17
C VAL A 4 22.28 16.91 10.02
N LYS A 5 21.69 18.09 9.76
CA LYS A 5 20.49 18.54 10.47
C LYS A 5 19.34 17.53 10.22
N PRO A 6 18.65 17.04 11.25
CA PRO A 6 17.51 16.17 11.06
C PRO A 6 16.44 16.78 10.15
N LEU A 7 15.79 15.97 9.35
CA LEU A 7 14.64 16.36 8.54
C LEU A 7 13.44 16.56 9.47
N LYS A 8 12.83 17.75 9.45
CA LYS A 8 11.63 18.03 10.22
C LYS A 8 10.40 17.55 9.48
N ILE A 9 9.67 16.63 10.08
CA ILE A 9 8.52 15.97 9.47
C ILE A 9 7.29 16.06 10.37
N ALA A 10 6.12 16.17 9.76
CA ALA A 10 4.83 16.04 10.41
C ALA A 10 4.03 14.85 9.89
N VAL A 11 3.04 14.41 10.66
CA VAL A 11 2.12 13.34 10.26
C VAL A 11 0.69 13.86 10.39
N MET A 12 -0.06 13.79 9.29
CA MET A 12 -1.43 14.27 9.18
C MET A 12 -2.43 13.12 9.31
N GLY A 13 -3.62 13.41 9.83
CA GLY A 13 -4.81 12.57 9.83
C GLY A 13 -4.77 11.40 10.80
N PHE A 14 -3.79 10.55 10.72
CA PHE A 14 -3.67 9.31 11.52
C PHE A 14 -4.88 8.36 11.45
N GLU A 15 -5.70 8.44 10.41
CA GLU A 15 -6.82 7.52 10.23
C GLU A 15 -6.40 6.23 9.52
N ASN A 16 -5.36 6.28 8.69
CA ASN A 16 -4.81 5.10 8.04
C ASN A 16 -3.99 4.27 9.02
N GLY A 17 -4.32 2.98 9.15
CA GLY A 17 -3.66 2.07 10.10
C GLY A 17 -2.15 1.90 9.88
N HIS A 18 -1.66 2.13 8.66
CA HIS A 18 -0.23 2.10 8.35
C HIS A 18 0.54 3.27 8.98
N CYS A 19 -0.13 4.39 9.27
CA CYS A 19 0.49 5.52 9.97
C CYS A 19 1.11 5.13 11.30
N TYR A 20 0.50 4.19 12.02
CA TYR A 20 1.05 3.64 13.25
C TYR A 20 2.49 3.14 13.07
N PHE A 21 2.69 2.27 12.10
CA PHE A 21 3.99 1.66 11.85
C PHE A 21 4.98 2.64 11.24
N LEU A 22 4.48 3.54 10.37
CA LEU A 22 5.33 4.56 9.75
C LEU A 22 5.80 5.57 10.79
N TYR A 23 4.92 6.03 11.68
CA TYR A 23 5.26 6.93 12.77
C TYR A 23 6.35 6.36 13.68
N GLN A 24 6.22 5.09 14.10
CA GLN A 24 7.26 4.43 14.90
C GLN A 24 8.60 4.35 14.16
N ALA A 25 8.56 4.05 12.86
CA ALA A 25 9.77 3.99 12.04
C ALA A 25 10.42 5.37 11.91
N LEU A 26 9.63 6.44 11.70
CA LEU A 26 10.11 7.82 11.65
C LEU A 26 10.76 8.25 12.98
N LYS A 27 10.10 8.02 14.10
CA LYS A 27 10.64 8.34 15.45
C LYS A 27 11.94 7.59 15.76
N SER A 28 12.18 6.43 15.14
CA SER A 28 13.38 5.62 15.33
C SER A 28 14.55 5.99 14.41
N GLU A 29 14.35 6.85 13.40
CA GLU A 29 15.41 7.26 12.47
C GLU A 29 16.16 8.50 12.98
N PRO A 30 17.48 8.41 13.20
CA PRO A 30 18.26 9.48 13.84
C PRO A 30 18.34 10.78 13.00
N ASN A 31 18.05 10.71 11.71
CA ASN A 31 18.06 11.84 10.80
C ASN A 31 16.68 12.47 10.59
N ILE A 32 15.71 12.12 11.44
CA ILE A 32 14.33 12.64 11.44
C ILE A 32 14.00 13.21 12.82
N GLU A 33 13.29 14.33 12.79
CA GLU A 33 12.60 14.92 13.93
C GLU A 33 11.12 15.02 13.57
N VAL A 34 10.27 14.21 14.23
CA VAL A 34 8.82 14.35 14.10
C VAL A 34 8.40 15.49 15.03
N VAL A 35 8.06 16.64 14.46
CA VAL A 35 7.80 17.88 15.21
C VAL A 35 6.33 18.05 15.58
N ALA A 36 5.42 17.58 14.73
CA ALA A 36 3.98 17.76 14.94
C ALA A 36 3.15 16.61 14.34
N CYS A 37 1.97 16.41 14.89
CA CYS A 37 0.97 15.50 14.36
C CYS A 37 -0.42 16.16 14.41
N SER A 38 -1.23 15.92 13.38
CA SER A 38 -2.66 16.21 13.42
C SER A 38 -3.48 14.91 13.41
N PHE A 39 -4.62 14.93 14.07
CA PHE A 39 -5.46 13.76 14.28
C PHE A 39 -6.91 14.05 13.94
N ALA A 40 -7.55 13.15 13.23
CA ALA A 40 -8.99 13.05 13.36
C ALA A 40 -9.34 12.71 14.83
N PRO A 41 -10.39 13.29 15.43
CA PRO A 41 -10.65 13.20 16.88
C PRO A 41 -10.70 11.78 17.44
N ARG A 42 -11.19 10.81 16.66
CA ARG A 42 -11.22 9.39 17.05
C ARG A 42 -9.86 8.70 16.94
N ALA A 43 -9.06 9.09 15.96
CA ALA A 43 -7.76 8.49 15.73
C ALA A 43 -6.83 8.69 16.92
N ARG A 44 -6.79 9.88 17.51
CA ARG A 44 -5.96 10.20 18.68
C ARG A 44 -6.16 9.21 19.82
N ILE A 45 -7.41 8.97 20.23
CA ILE A 45 -7.72 8.04 21.33
C ILE A 45 -7.23 6.62 21.04
N ILE A 46 -7.37 6.17 19.78
CA ILE A 46 -6.94 4.84 19.37
C ILE A 46 -5.41 4.74 19.45
N TYR A 47 -4.69 5.75 18.96
CA TYR A 47 -3.22 5.72 18.93
C TYR A 47 -2.59 5.92 20.30
N GLU A 48 -3.14 6.78 21.17
CA GLU A 48 -2.70 6.90 22.56
C GLU A 48 -2.85 5.58 23.33
N LYS A 49 -3.93 4.83 23.08
CA LYS A 49 -4.11 3.50 23.67
C LYS A 49 -3.13 2.46 23.13
N ARG A 50 -2.74 2.57 21.88
CA ARG A 50 -1.86 1.60 21.19
C ARG A 50 -0.40 1.84 21.45
N LEU A 51 0.04 3.09 21.36
CA LEU A 51 1.44 3.48 21.49
C LEU A 51 1.81 3.85 22.93
N GLY A 52 0.82 4.21 23.74
CA GLY A 52 1.03 4.93 24.98
C GLY A 52 1.16 6.45 24.73
N VAL A 53 0.80 7.24 25.71
CA VAL A 53 0.87 8.71 25.62
C VAL A 53 2.30 9.19 25.41
N ASP A 54 3.28 8.52 26.01
CA ASP A 54 4.72 8.84 25.93
C ASP A 54 5.29 8.73 24.50
N ALA A 55 4.60 8.01 23.61
CA ALA A 55 5.03 7.90 22.20
C ALA A 55 5.01 9.26 21.47
N PHE A 56 4.23 10.20 21.97
CA PHE A 56 4.08 11.56 21.43
C PHE A 56 4.87 12.62 22.20
N ASP A 57 5.72 12.21 23.14
CA ASP A 57 6.55 13.16 23.88
C ASP A 57 7.44 13.95 22.94
N GLY A 58 7.40 15.29 23.12
CA GLY A 58 8.13 16.23 22.26
C GLY A 58 7.52 16.44 20.87
N VAL A 59 6.28 15.99 20.65
CA VAL A 59 5.53 16.18 19.39
C VAL A 59 4.30 17.03 19.67
N ASP A 60 4.15 18.15 18.96
CA ASP A 60 3.00 19.01 19.10
C ASP A 60 1.77 18.38 18.40
N MET A 61 0.62 18.42 19.10
CA MET A 61 -0.59 17.72 18.63
C MET A 61 -1.70 18.70 18.26
N PHE A 62 -2.24 18.51 17.08
CA PHE A 62 -3.29 19.31 16.48
C PHE A 62 -4.51 18.46 16.08
N TYR A 63 -5.63 19.12 15.82
CA TYR A 63 -6.84 18.52 15.22
C TYR A 63 -7.16 19.10 13.83
N ASN A 64 -6.30 19.99 13.35
CA ASN A 64 -6.44 20.64 12.06
C ASN A 64 -5.06 20.70 11.39
N ASP A 65 -4.98 20.21 10.16
CA ASP A 65 -3.73 20.11 9.39
C ASP A 65 -3.17 21.51 9.05
N GLU A 66 -4.03 22.44 8.69
CA GLU A 66 -3.61 23.80 8.32
C GLU A 66 -3.09 24.58 9.53
N GLU A 67 -3.75 24.46 10.69
CA GLU A 67 -3.27 25.04 11.94
C GLU A 67 -1.89 24.48 12.31
N MET A 68 -1.69 23.16 12.17
CA MET A 68 -0.42 22.51 12.41
C MET A 68 0.69 23.07 11.49
N LEU A 69 0.43 23.14 10.18
CA LEU A 69 1.41 23.66 9.23
C LEU A 69 1.72 25.15 9.43
N ASN A 70 0.74 25.93 9.86
CA ASN A 70 0.94 27.34 10.17
C ASN A 70 1.75 27.56 11.45
N ALA A 71 1.59 26.66 12.45
CA ALA A 71 2.36 26.71 13.70
C ALA A 71 3.81 26.23 13.51
N HIS A 72 4.07 25.38 12.52
CA HIS A 72 5.37 24.77 12.25
C HIS A 72 5.87 25.05 10.82
N PRO A 73 6.23 26.30 10.48
CA PRO A 73 6.71 26.65 9.13
C PRO A 73 8.03 26.00 8.76
N GLU A 74 8.73 25.40 9.71
CA GLU A 74 9.97 24.69 9.53
C GLU A 74 9.81 23.25 9.02
N ILE A 75 8.58 22.74 8.86
CA ILE A 75 8.31 21.41 8.36
C ILE A 75 8.80 21.28 6.91
N GLU A 76 9.66 20.32 6.65
CA GLU A 76 10.23 20.03 5.33
C GLU A 76 9.46 18.93 4.59
N ALA A 77 8.82 18.01 5.34
CA ALA A 77 8.04 16.91 4.78
C ALA A 77 6.84 16.55 5.65
N CYS A 78 5.81 15.98 5.03
CA CYS A 78 4.63 15.47 5.71
C CYS A 78 4.27 14.06 5.27
N VAL A 79 3.67 13.30 6.18
CA VAL A 79 2.93 12.08 5.87
C VAL A 79 1.45 12.45 5.73
N CYS A 80 0.85 12.19 4.57
CA CYS A 80 -0.59 12.30 4.37
C CYS A 80 -1.21 10.95 4.79
N GLY A 81 -1.85 10.92 5.94
CA GLY A 81 -2.25 9.70 6.63
C GLY A 81 -3.70 9.67 7.11
N GLY A 82 -4.55 10.51 6.58
CA GLY A 82 -5.99 10.48 6.78
C GLY A 82 -6.66 9.29 6.12
N ALA A 83 -7.98 9.29 6.05
CA ALA A 83 -8.72 8.37 5.19
C ALA A 83 -8.40 8.65 3.71
N ASN A 84 -8.56 7.65 2.84
CA ASN A 84 -8.20 7.83 1.43
C ASN A 84 -8.88 9.04 0.76
N SER A 85 -10.11 9.38 1.18
CA SER A 85 -10.83 10.57 0.71
C SER A 85 -10.18 11.91 1.10
N ASP A 86 -9.35 11.89 2.13
CA ASP A 86 -8.77 13.10 2.71
C ASP A 86 -7.35 13.38 2.16
N HIS A 87 -6.71 12.37 1.54
CA HIS A 87 -5.34 12.48 1.02
C HIS A 87 -5.15 13.61 0.02
N ILE A 88 -6.13 13.90 -0.85
CA ILE A 88 -6.00 15.00 -1.82
C ILE A 88 -5.94 16.37 -1.14
N SER A 89 -6.73 16.59 -0.09
CA SER A 89 -6.72 17.86 0.67
C SER A 89 -5.43 18.04 1.45
N GLU A 90 -4.95 16.98 2.12
CA GLU A 90 -3.66 16.95 2.81
C GLU A 90 -2.51 17.22 1.82
N PHE A 91 -2.57 16.58 0.64
CA PHE A 91 -1.56 16.75 -0.41
C PHE A 91 -1.50 18.20 -0.93
N ARG A 92 -2.67 18.83 -1.19
CA ARG A 92 -2.73 20.26 -1.61
C ARG A 92 -2.07 21.17 -0.59
N LEU A 93 -2.40 21.01 0.69
CA LEU A 93 -1.82 21.81 1.78
C LEU A 93 -0.29 21.71 1.80
N CYS A 94 0.26 20.51 1.60
CA CYS A 94 1.70 20.30 1.54
C CYS A 94 2.32 20.89 0.26
N ALA A 95 1.76 20.57 -0.89
CA ALA A 95 2.31 20.96 -2.17
C ALA A 95 2.39 22.50 -2.33
N GLU A 96 1.33 23.21 -1.96
CA GLU A 96 1.25 24.67 -2.01
C GLU A 96 2.28 25.39 -1.12
N ARG A 97 2.76 24.67 -0.08
CA ARG A 97 3.81 25.15 0.84
C ARG A 97 5.20 24.65 0.47
N GLY A 98 5.35 23.89 -0.64
CA GLY A 98 6.61 23.28 -1.05
C GLY A 98 7.10 22.16 -0.12
N ILE A 99 6.22 21.58 0.67
CA ILE A 99 6.50 20.49 1.61
C ILE A 99 6.51 19.16 0.86
N HIS A 100 7.58 18.36 1.05
CA HIS A 100 7.67 17.00 0.48
C HIS A 100 6.67 16.04 1.12
N VAL A 101 6.22 15.01 0.40
CA VAL A 101 5.11 14.17 0.85
C VAL A 101 5.47 12.68 0.83
N ILE A 102 5.13 12.00 1.92
CA ILE A 102 4.85 10.56 1.92
C ILE A 102 3.33 10.41 1.95
N SER A 103 2.73 9.96 0.85
CA SER A 103 1.30 9.64 0.82
C SER A 103 1.08 8.20 1.24
N MET A 104 0.15 7.97 2.15
CA MET A 104 -0.35 6.62 2.38
C MET A 104 -0.97 6.07 1.09
N LYS A 105 -0.94 4.76 0.97
CA LYS A 105 -1.57 4.05 -0.15
C LYS A 105 -3.10 3.99 0.09
N VAL A 106 -3.92 4.27 -0.83
CA VAL A 106 -3.74 4.82 -2.19
C VAL A 106 -3.88 6.33 -2.11
N PRO A 107 -3.09 7.12 -2.84
CA PRO A 107 -3.21 8.59 -2.79
C PRO A 107 -4.61 9.09 -3.16
N SER A 108 -5.25 8.50 -4.16
CA SER A 108 -6.66 8.71 -4.51
C SER A 108 -7.15 7.60 -5.45
N TYR A 109 -8.44 7.34 -5.51
CA TYR A 109 -9.11 6.51 -6.53
C TYR A 109 -9.75 7.32 -7.65
N ASP A 110 -9.85 8.63 -7.49
CA ASP A 110 -10.31 9.54 -8.52
C ASP A 110 -9.15 9.92 -9.44
N MET A 111 -9.33 9.66 -10.75
CA MET A 111 -8.27 9.92 -11.72
C MET A 111 -8.02 11.41 -11.93
N ASP A 112 -9.03 12.26 -11.73
CA ASP A 112 -8.89 13.72 -11.85
C ASP A 112 -8.09 14.27 -10.66
N GLU A 113 -8.38 13.82 -9.42
CA GLU A 113 -7.57 14.14 -8.24
C GLU A 113 -6.13 13.65 -8.41
N TYR A 114 -5.95 12.47 -8.99
CA TYR A 114 -4.61 11.93 -9.25
C TYR A 114 -3.82 12.77 -10.24
N ASN A 115 -4.48 13.23 -11.32
CA ASN A 115 -3.89 14.14 -12.28
C ASN A 115 -3.55 15.50 -11.66
N GLU A 116 -4.38 15.98 -10.74
CA GLU A 116 -4.11 17.19 -9.95
C GLU A 116 -2.88 17.02 -9.07
N MET A 117 -2.74 15.90 -8.34
CA MET A 117 -1.55 15.61 -7.54
C MET A 117 -0.27 15.63 -8.40
N ILE A 118 -0.30 15.02 -9.58
CA ILE A 118 0.82 15.04 -10.54
C ILE A 118 1.15 16.48 -10.98
N ALA A 119 0.13 17.28 -11.27
CA ALA A 119 0.31 18.67 -11.67
C ALA A 119 0.89 19.52 -10.55
N LEU A 120 0.39 19.37 -9.32
CA LEU A 120 0.89 20.06 -8.13
C LEU A 120 2.34 19.66 -7.81
N GLN A 121 2.65 18.36 -7.87
CA GLN A 121 4.02 17.87 -7.69
C GLN A 121 4.99 18.55 -8.65
N LYS A 122 4.65 18.60 -9.94
CA LYS A 122 5.50 19.23 -10.97
C LYS A 122 5.61 20.74 -10.78
N LYS A 123 4.50 21.39 -10.48
CA LYS A 123 4.45 22.85 -10.28
C LYS A 123 5.32 23.31 -9.12
N HIS A 124 5.31 22.58 -8.01
CA HIS A 124 5.99 22.95 -6.78
C HIS A 124 7.35 22.25 -6.59
N GLY A 125 7.72 21.31 -7.47
CA GLY A 125 9.00 20.60 -7.41
C GLY A 125 9.18 19.73 -6.16
N ILE A 126 8.09 19.27 -5.54
CA ILE A 126 8.15 18.45 -4.34
C ILE A 126 8.46 17.00 -4.67
N ILE A 127 9.13 16.32 -3.73
CA ILE A 127 9.36 14.88 -3.78
C ILE A 127 8.17 14.19 -3.13
N VAL A 128 7.61 13.22 -3.84
CA VAL A 128 6.44 12.45 -3.40
C VAL A 128 6.78 10.97 -3.41
N TYR A 129 6.64 10.33 -2.26
CA TYR A 129 6.72 8.89 -2.09
C TYR A 129 5.34 8.33 -1.75
N ILE A 130 4.97 7.22 -2.38
CA ILE A 130 3.76 6.47 -2.04
C ILE A 130 4.16 5.31 -1.15
N GLU A 131 3.44 5.07 -0.07
CA GLU A 131 3.71 3.99 0.89
C GLU A 131 3.41 2.62 0.26
N LEU A 132 4.28 2.21 -0.66
CA LEU A 132 4.32 0.91 -1.33
C LEU A 132 5.64 0.19 -0.99
N GLU A 133 5.93 0.12 0.29
CA GLU A 133 7.18 -0.36 0.85
C GLU A 133 7.47 -1.84 0.56
N MET A 134 6.49 -2.61 0.10
CA MET A 134 6.67 -4.04 -0.21
C MET A 134 7.67 -4.28 -1.34
N ARG A 135 7.87 -3.32 -2.25
CA ARG A 135 8.94 -3.40 -3.26
C ARG A 135 10.33 -3.58 -2.63
N TRP A 136 10.52 -3.10 -1.37
CA TRP A 136 11.80 -3.19 -0.63
C TRP A 136 11.98 -4.50 0.12
N LYS A 137 11.00 -5.41 0.08
CA LYS A 137 11.15 -6.75 0.67
C LYS A 137 12.18 -7.58 -0.06
N ALA A 138 13.09 -8.18 0.70
CA ALA A 138 14.13 -9.05 0.14
C ALA A 138 13.53 -10.18 -0.71
N THR A 139 12.41 -10.78 -0.28
CA THR A 139 11.71 -11.82 -1.04
C THR A 139 11.19 -11.30 -2.38
N ILE A 140 10.58 -10.11 -2.41
CA ILE A 140 10.07 -9.49 -3.64
C ILE A 140 11.22 -9.17 -4.59
N GLN A 141 12.30 -8.60 -4.09
CA GLN A 141 13.51 -8.34 -4.87
C GLN A 141 14.06 -9.66 -5.47
N ARG A 142 14.09 -10.72 -4.66
CA ARG A 142 14.58 -12.03 -5.12
C ARG A 142 13.68 -12.65 -6.18
N ILE A 143 12.36 -12.55 -6.08
CA ILE A 143 11.42 -12.99 -7.12
C ILE A 143 11.75 -12.28 -8.44
N LYS A 144 11.89 -10.95 -8.39
CA LYS A 144 12.25 -10.14 -9.57
C LYS A 144 13.56 -10.59 -10.19
N ASP A 145 14.61 -10.82 -9.38
CA ASP A 145 15.92 -11.28 -9.85
C ASP A 145 15.85 -12.64 -10.51
N ILE A 146 15.09 -13.59 -9.93
CA ILE A 146 14.90 -14.92 -10.49
C ILE A 146 14.22 -14.86 -11.86
N ILE A 147 13.15 -14.06 -11.98
CA ILE A 147 12.45 -13.86 -13.25
C ILE A 147 13.37 -13.19 -14.28
N ALA A 148 14.05 -12.11 -13.89
CA ALA A 148 14.95 -11.36 -14.76
C ALA A 148 16.17 -12.21 -15.21
N SER A 149 16.63 -13.16 -14.38
CA SER A 149 17.74 -14.06 -14.73
C SER A 149 17.45 -15.05 -15.86
N GLY A 150 16.17 -15.20 -16.24
CA GLY A 150 15.73 -16.17 -17.26
C GLY A 150 15.82 -17.64 -16.83
N LYS A 151 16.09 -17.94 -15.56
CA LYS A 151 16.16 -19.33 -15.04
C LYS A 151 14.86 -20.09 -15.25
N LEU A 152 13.72 -19.43 -15.12
CA LEU A 152 12.39 -20.02 -15.34
C LEU A 152 12.05 -20.16 -16.84
N GLY A 153 12.90 -19.68 -17.74
CA GLY A 153 12.60 -19.60 -19.17
C GLY A 153 11.59 -18.50 -19.47
N LYS A 154 10.77 -18.68 -20.50
CA LYS A 154 9.67 -17.76 -20.81
C LYS A 154 8.60 -17.92 -19.74
N ILE A 155 8.24 -16.83 -19.08
CA ILE A 155 7.13 -16.83 -18.12
C ILE A 155 5.82 -16.98 -18.88
N GLU A 156 4.98 -17.92 -18.44
CA GLU A 156 3.71 -18.27 -19.08
C GLU A 156 2.53 -17.81 -18.25
N SER A 157 2.57 -18.05 -16.93
CA SER A 157 1.50 -17.67 -16.02
C SER A 157 1.99 -17.45 -14.60
N PHE A 158 1.15 -16.78 -13.80
CA PHE A 158 1.32 -16.74 -12.35
C PHE A 158 -0.02 -16.65 -11.61
N THR A 159 -0.01 -17.11 -10.39
CA THR A 159 -1.05 -16.86 -9.39
C THR A 159 -0.43 -16.08 -8.23
N ALA A 160 -1.14 -15.10 -7.74
CA ALA A 160 -0.72 -14.36 -6.55
C ALA A 160 -1.91 -14.03 -5.66
N LEU A 161 -1.65 -13.99 -4.36
CA LEU A 161 -2.65 -13.58 -3.38
C LEU A 161 -2.09 -12.52 -2.43
N ASN A 162 -2.98 -11.69 -1.93
CA ASN A 162 -2.72 -10.76 -0.84
C ASN A 162 -3.89 -10.83 0.14
N TYR A 163 -3.79 -11.72 1.10
CA TYR A 163 -4.79 -11.86 2.14
C TYR A 163 -4.44 -11.00 3.35
N SER A 164 -5.44 -10.32 3.87
CA SER A 164 -5.35 -9.68 5.17
C SER A 164 -6.56 -10.01 6.04
N HIS A 165 -6.50 -9.57 7.30
CA HIS A 165 -7.64 -9.51 8.17
C HIS A 165 -8.64 -8.45 7.71
N ASN A 166 -9.85 -8.60 8.19
CA ASN A 166 -10.80 -7.52 8.23
C ASN A 166 -10.21 -6.28 8.94
N PRO A 167 -10.08 -5.13 8.27
CA PRO A 167 -9.45 -3.93 8.83
C PRO A 167 -10.31 -3.20 9.87
N MET A 168 -11.54 -3.64 10.16
CA MET A 168 -12.51 -2.94 11.04
C MET A 168 -11.96 -2.48 12.38
N TRP A 169 -10.93 -3.09 12.91
CA TRP A 169 -10.40 -2.74 14.22
C TRP A 169 -9.32 -1.65 14.19
N TRP A 170 -8.77 -1.34 13.02
CA TRP A 170 -7.71 -0.32 12.88
C TRP A 170 -7.99 0.74 11.81
N GLN A 171 -8.90 0.43 10.87
CA GLN A 171 -9.32 1.34 9.81
C GLN A 171 -10.85 1.34 9.74
N HIS A 172 -11.48 1.87 10.80
CA HIS A 172 -12.94 1.89 10.96
C HIS A 172 -13.69 2.57 9.80
N TRP A 173 -13.00 3.36 9.00
CA TRP A 173 -13.55 4.01 7.83
C TRP A 173 -13.57 3.12 6.56
N MET A 174 -12.88 1.96 6.56
CA MET A 174 -12.86 1.06 5.39
C MET A 174 -14.23 0.51 5.00
N ASP A 175 -15.17 0.43 5.95
CA ASP A 175 -16.56 0.06 5.65
C ASP A 175 -17.42 1.26 5.26
N ILE A 176 -16.86 2.46 5.19
CA ILE A 176 -17.51 3.69 4.73
C ILE A 176 -17.01 3.96 3.31
N PRO A 177 -17.78 3.59 2.25
CA PRO A 177 -17.32 3.68 0.87
C PRO A 177 -16.81 5.07 0.47
N GLU A 178 -17.44 6.12 0.98
CA GLU A 178 -17.05 7.50 0.70
C GLU A 178 -15.67 7.84 1.28
N LYS A 179 -15.33 7.32 2.46
CA LYS A 179 -14.03 7.53 3.11
C LYS A 179 -12.92 6.66 2.50
N SER A 180 -13.28 5.46 2.04
CA SER A 180 -12.34 4.51 1.44
C SER A 180 -12.10 4.79 -0.05
N TYR A 181 -13.17 5.00 -0.83
CA TYR A 181 -13.11 5.13 -2.28
C TYR A 181 -13.36 6.57 -2.79
N GLY A 182 -13.68 7.50 -1.89
CA GLY A 182 -14.06 8.88 -2.24
C GLY A 182 -15.47 9.04 -2.76
N LYS A 183 -16.14 7.96 -3.13
CA LYS A 183 -17.49 7.95 -3.73
C LYS A 183 -18.24 6.68 -3.34
N ARG A 184 -19.57 6.80 -3.22
CA ARG A 184 -20.45 5.65 -2.98
C ARG A 184 -20.91 5.05 -4.31
N ILE A 185 -20.14 4.13 -4.86
CA ILE A 185 -20.41 3.49 -6.17
C ILE A 185 -20.74 2.01 -5.93
N PRO A 186 -21.95 1.53 -6.31
CA PRO A 186 -22.31 0.13 -6.21
C PRO A 186 -21.33 -0.75 -6.98
N ILE A 187 -20.95 -1.90 -6.41
CA ILE A 187 -20.03 -2.83 -7.05
C ILE A 187 -20.67 -3.58 -8.24
N LYS A 188 -21.98 -3.78 -8.18
CA LYS A 188 -22.83 -4.34 -9.27
C LYS A 188 -24.13 -3.53 -9.35
N PRO A 189 -24.84 -3.55 -10.49
CA PRO A 189 -26.15 -2.92 -10.59
C PRO A 189 -27.09 -3.42 -9.48
N ASN A 190 -27.76 -2.50 -8.79
CA ASN A 190 -28.66 -2.76 -7.68
C ASN A 190 -28.03 -3.46 -6.44
N SER A 191 -26.71 -3.51 -6.34
CA SER A 191 -26.01 -4.02 -5.16
C SER A 191 -26.12 -3.06 -3.98
N LYS A 192 -26.19 -3.62 -2.77
CA LYS A 192 -25.99 -2.89 -1.51
C LYS A 192 -24.52 -2.85 -1.07
N ILE A 193 -23.65 -3.52 -1.84
CA ILE A 193 -22.22 -3.52 -1.64
C ILE A 193 -21.60 -2.51 -2.59
N PHE A 194 -20.67 -1.70 -2.09
CA PHE A 194 -20.04 -0.58 -2.77
C PHE A 194 -18.53 -0.85 -2.95
N ARG A 195 -17.90 -0.11 -3.86
CA ARG A 195 -16.44 -0.08 -4.01
C ARG A 195 -15.82 0.50 -2.75
N GLY A 196 -14.65 0.01 -2.35
CA GLY A 196 -13.90 0.55 -1.22
C GLY A 196 -13.43 -0.47 -0.19
N GLY A 197 -13.63 -1.76 -0.46
CA GLY A 197 -13.23 -2.84 0.44
C GLY A 197 -11.87 -3.45 0.11
N ALA A 198 -11.83 -4.78 0.01
CA ALA A 198 -10.61 -5.56 -0.13
C ALA A 198 -9.76 -5.17 -1.35
N LEU A 199 -10.39 -4.93 -2.49
CA LEU A 199 -9.66 -4.51 -3.70
C LEU A 199 -8.97 -3.16 -3.49
N THR A 200 -9.63 -2.24 -2.78
CA THR A 200 -9.09 -0.92 -2.46
C THR A 200 -7.91 -1.00 -1.49
N ASP A 201 -7.99 -1.88 -0.50
CA ASP A 201 -6.97 -1.99 0.55
C ASP A 201 -5.70 -2.73 0.09
N HIS A 202 -5.77 -3.47 -1.00
CA HIS A 202 -4.67 -4.30 -1.48
C HIS A 202 -4.00 -3.83 -2.80
N PRO A 203 -3.64 -2.54 -2.96
CA PRO A 203 -2.93 -2.06 -4.15
C PRO A 203 -1.54 -2.70 -4.29
N HIS A 204 -0.95 -3.16 -3.18
CA HIS A 204 0.37 -3.77 -3.16
C HIS A 204 0.51 -4.93 -4.15
N ILE A 205 -0.51 -5.82 -4.26
CA ILE A 205 -0.38 -6.97 -5.16
C ILE A 205 -0.36 -6.55 -6.63
N PHE A 206 -1.14 -5.54 -7.01
CA PHE A 206 -1.12 -5.00 -8.37
C PHE A 206 0.20 -4.29 -8.67
N ASP A 207 0.71 -3.51 -7.71
CA ASP A 207 1.98 -2.82 -7.83
C ASP A 207 3.17 -3.79 -7.93
N ILE A 208 3.23 -4.80 -7.05
CA ILE A 208 4.29 -5.82 -7.05
C ILE A 208 4.30 -6.60 -8.36
N VAL A 209 3.13 -6.99 -8.88
CA VAL A 209 3.02 -7.70 -10.16
C VAL A 209 3.65 -6.88 -11.28
N ARG A 210 3.32 -5.61 -11.42
CA ARG A 210 3.94 -4.73 -12.40
C ARG A 210 5.45 -4.65 -12.21
N TYR A 211 5.90 -4.57 -10.96
CA TYR A 211 7.31 -4.45 -10.60
C TYR A 211 8.12 -5.71 -10.91
N ILE A 212 7.64 -6.91 -10.56
CA ILE A 212 8.40 -8.15 -10.73
C ILE A 212 8.41 -8.65 -12.18
N PHE A 213 7.32 -8.42 -12.95
CA PHE A 213 7.22 -8.85 -14.33
C PHE A 213 7.62 -7.77 -15.35
N ASP A 214 7.96 -6.56 -14.88
CA ASP A 214 8.27 -5.39 -15.73
C ASP A 214 7.24 -5.23 -16.86
N SER A 215 5.96 -5.26 -16.49
CA SER A 215 4.86 -5.29 -17.45
C SER A 215 3.58 -4.71 -16.85
N ASP A 216 2.83 -3.99 -17.67
CA ASP A 216 1.54 -3.44 -17.28
C ASP A 216 0.39 -4.44 -17.52
N PHE A 217 -0.77 -4.19 -16.93
CA PHE A 217 -1.98 -4.96 -17.19
C PHE A 217 -2.55 -4.61 -18.59
N ASP A 218 -2.89 -5.63 -19.39
CA ASP A 218 -3.55 -5.45 -20.70
C ASP A 218 -5.07 -5.52 -20.57
N LYS A 219 -5.55 -6.55 -19.86
CA LYS A 219 -6.98 -6.78 -19.64
C LYS A 219 -7.23 -7.55 -18.35
N VAL A 220 -8.38 -7.27 -17.73
CA VAL A 220 -8.83 -7.90 -16.50
C VAL A 220 -10.28 -8.39 -16.63
N TYR A 221 -10.57 -9.52 -15.98
CA TYR A 221 -11.91 -9.94 -15.61
C TYR A 221 -11.92 -10.15 -14.10
N ALA A 222 -12.91 -9.60 -13.42
CA ALA A 222 -12.99 -9.68 -11.97
C ALA A 222 -14.42 -10.03 -11.51
N GLU A 223 -14.49 -10.79 -10.42
CA GLU A 223 -15.72 -11.12 -9.70
C GLU A 223 -15.56 -10.83 -8.22
N ALA A 224 -16.65 -10.38 -7.61
CA ALA A 224 -16.78 -10.25 -6.16
C ALA A 224 -17.78 -11.25 -5.62
N ALA A 225 -17.38 -11.99 -4.59
CA ALA A 225 -18.28 -12.88 -3.86
C ALA A 225 -19.19 -12.07 -2.91
N PRO A 226 -20.29 -12.66 -2.45
CA PRO A 226 -21.08 -12.08 -1.37
C PRO A 226 -20.20 -11.81 -0.13
N ASN A 227 -20.47 -10.71 0.56
CA ASN A 227 -19.72 -10.37 1.76
C ASN A 227 -19.87 -11.43 2.83
N MET A 228 -18.78 -11.68 3.54
CA MET A 228 -18.73 -12.61 4.66
C MET A 228 -19.02 -11.93 6.01
N ARG A 229 -18.98 -10.60 6.05
CA ARG A 229 -19.18 -9.78 7.24
C ARG A 229 -20.59 -9.20 7.25
N ASP A 230 -21.30 -9.44 8.35
CA ASP A 230 -22.59 -8.81 8.55
C ASP A 230 -22.47 -7.29 8.68
N GLY A 231 -23.28 -6.56 7.92
CA GLY A 231 -23.31 -5.12 7.93
C GLY A 231 -22.18 -4.41 7.18
N ALA A 232 -21.24 -5.15 6.56
CA ALA A 232 -20.22 -4.53 5.72
C ALA A 232 -20.83 -3.99 4.42
N GLU A 233 -20.54 -2.74 4.12
CA GLU A 233 -21.02 -2.07 2.90
C GLU A 233 -20.00 -2.12 1.75
N SER A 234 -18.75 -2.48 2.01
CA SER A 234 -17.69 -2.64 0.99
C SER A 234 -17.34 -4.12 0.78
N GLU A 235 -16.82 -4.46 -0.39
CA GLU A 235 -16.54 -5.86 -0.76
C GLU A 235 -15.42 -6.50 0.07
N ASP A 236 -15.61 -7.80 0.40
CA ASP A 236 -14.63 -8.58 1.17
C ASP A 236 -13.76 -9.50 0.31
N LEU A 237 -14.37 -10.13 -0.71
CA LEU A 237 -13.74 -11.13 -1.55
C LEU A 237 -13.79 -10.72 -3.00
N VAL A 238 -12.63 -10.64 -3.63
CA VAL A 238 -12.49 -10.30 -5.05
C VAL A 238 -11.46 -11.19 -5.70
N TYR A 239 -11.82 -11.79 -6.83
CA TYR A 239 -10.89 -12.51 -7.69
C TYR A 239 -10.72 -11.78 -9.01
N VAL A 240 -9.47 -11.65 -9.46
CA VAL A 240 -9.12 -10.97 -10.70
C VAL A 240 -8.27 -11.90 -11.55
N ILE A 241 -8.70 -12.15 -12.78
CA ILE A 241 -7.91 -12.87 -13.78
C ILE A 241 -7.64 -11.97 -14.98
N GLY A 242 -6.59 -12.25 -15.72
CA GLY A 242 -6.29 -11.42 -16.89
C GLY A 242 -5.00 -11.75 -17.59
N LYS A 243 -4.49 -10.73 -18.28
CA LYS A 243 -3.27 -10.81 -19.06
C LYS A 243 -2.46 -9.54 -18.90
N LEU A 244 -1.15 -9.68 -18.79
CA LEU A 244 -0.20 -8.58 -18.86
C LEU A 244 0.14 -8.23 -20.31
N THR A 245 0.68 -7.05 -20.55
CA THR A 245 1.06 -6.57 -21.88
C THR A 245 2.15 -7.43 -22.54
N ASN A 246 3.02 -8.07 -21.73
CA ASN A 246 4.03 -9.02 -22.22
C ASN A 246 3.46 -10.42 -22.54
N GLY A 247 2.16 -10.64 -22.38
CA GLY A 247 1.47 -11.87 -22.73
C GLY A 247 1.27 -12.87 -21.61
N VAL A 248 1.85 -12.66 -20.43
CA VAL A 248 1.69 -13.52 -19.25
C VAL A 248 0.25 -13.49 -18.74
N ILE A 249 -0.36 -14.65 -18.52
CA ILE A 249 -1.70 -14.76 -17.92
C ILE A 249 -1.61 -14.84 -16.40
N PHE A 250 -2.62 -14.35 -15.70
CA PHE A 250 -2.57 -14.29 -14.23
C PHE A 250 -3.92 -14.53 -13.55
N SER A 251 -3.81 -14.89 -12.28
CA SER A 251 -4.89 -14.81 -11.31
C SER A 251 -4.40 -14.08 -10.05
N LEU A 252 -5.19 -13.12 -9.56
CA LEU A 252 -4.94 -12.37 -8.32
C LEU A 252 -6.11 -12.54 -7.37
N ASP A 253 -5.79 -12.64 -6.09
CA ASP A 253 -6.76 -12.72 -5.01
C ASP A 253 -6.41 -11.70 -3.91
N PRO A 254 -6.91 -10.46 -4.00
CA PRO A 254 -6.71 -9.40 -3.01
C PRO A 254 -7.82 -9.39 -1.95
N SER A 255 -8.10 -10.51 -1.30
CA SER A 255 -9.29 -10.65 -0.45
C SER A 255 -9.01 -10.48 1.04
N TYR A 256 -10.04 -10.12 1.82
CA TYR A 256 -10.07 -10.26 3.28
C TYR A 256 -10.38 -11.72 3.66
N ALA A 257 -9.50 -12.64 3.30
CA ALA A 257 -9.72 -14.07 3.45
C ALA A 257 -9.22 -14.64 4.78
N ASN A 258 -8.39 -13.90 5.52
CA ASN A 258 -7.90 -14.33 6.83
C ASN A 258 -8.95 -14.04 7.89
N ARG A 259 -9.68 -15.08 8.31
CA ARG A 259 -10.70 -14.97 9.37
C ARG A 259 -10.05 -15.13 10.74
N GLU A 260 -10.22 -14.13 11.61
CA GLU A 260 -9.99 -14.33 13.04
C GLU A 260 -11.17 -15.10 13.64
N PRO A 261 -10.91 -16.16 14.43
CA PRO A 261 -11.95 -16.72 15.27
C PRO A 261 -12.55 -15.63 16.17
N GLU A 262 -13.87 -15.61 16.31
CA GLU A 262 -14.59 -14.59 17.10
C GLU A 262 -14.02 -14.45 18.53
N GLN A 263 -13.56 -15.55 19.10
CA GLN A 263 -12.92 -15.58 20.41
C GLN A 263 -11.60 -14.82 20.49
N ALA A 264 -10.84 -14.71 19.39
CA ALA A 264 -9.62 -13.91 19.34
C ALA A 264 -9.90 -12.40 19.37
N ARG A 265 -11.04 -11.96 18.81
CA ARG A 265 -11.51 -10.57 18.87
C ARG A 265 -11.89 -10.13 20.27
N ILE A 266 -12.53 -11.03 21.04
CA ILE A 266 -13.08 -10.72 22.38
C ILE A 266 -12.00 -10.62 23.45
N VAL A 267 -10.92 -11.39 23.35
CA VAL A 267 -9.90 -11.52 24.40
C VAL A 267 -8.60 -10.79 24.13
N GLY A 268 -8.47 -10.03 23.05
CA GLY A 268 -7.24 -9.28 22.72
C GLY A 268 -6.02 -10.21 22.58
N LEU A 269 -6.23 -11.45 22.16
CA LEU A 269 -5.18 -12.45 22.07
C LEU A 269 -4.11 -12.05 21.07
N ASN A 270 -2.87 -12.27 21.47
CA ASN A 270 -1.68 -12.05 20.67
C ASN A 270 -1.78 -12.80 19.32
N LEU A 271 -1.91 -12.04 18.23
CA LEU A 271 -2.01 -12.54 16.86
C LEU A 271 -0.87 -13.49 16.45
N SER A 272 0.22 -13.55 17.22
CA SER A 272 1.34 -14.46 16.95
C SER A 272 0.96 -15.95 17.05
N LYS A 273 -0.20 -16.28 17.59
CA LYS A 273 -0.71 -17.67 17.71
C LYS A 273 -1.61 -18.10 16.55
N TYR A 274 -1.99 -17.20 15.66
CA TYR A 274 -2.86 -17.50 14.52
C TYR A 274 -2.07 -17.50 13.20
N PRO A 275 -2.54 -18.26 12.20
CA PRO A 275 -1.89 -18.25 10.91
C PRO A 275 -1.94 -16.83 10.35
N ARG A 276 -0.81 -16.25 10.20
CA ARG A 276 -0.37 -14.99 9.60
C ARG A 276 -1.46 -13.96 9.33
N PRO A 277 -1.37 -12.79 9.96
CA PRO A 277 -2.33 -11.70 9.77
C PRO A 277 -2.36 -11.20 8.32
N VAL A 278 -1.25 -11.27 7.60
CA VAL A 278 -1.13 -10.91 6.19
C VAL A 278 -0.37 -12.00 5.46
N GLN A 279 -0.88 -12.41 4.30
CA GLN A 279 -0.24 -13.35 3.38
C GLN A 279 -0.05 -12.68 2.04
N VAL A 280 1.17 -12.75 1.48
CA VAL A 280 1.43 -12.36 0.09
C VAL A 280 2.26 -13.46 -0.54
N GLU A 281 1.64 -14.22 -1.41
CA GLU A 281 2.20 -15.41 -2.00
C GLU A 281 2.18 -15.33 -3.53
N PHE A 282 3.18 -15.97 -4.15
CA PHE A 282 3.31 -16.06 -5.59
C PHE A 282 3.62 -17.49 -6.01
N GLN A 283 2.95 -17.95 -7.05
CA GLN A 283 3.33 -19.13 -7.81
C GLN A 283 3.52 -18.71 -9.26
N VAL A 284 4.74 -18.82 -9.75
CA VAL A 284 5.10 -18.43 -11.13
C VAL A 284 5.46 -19.67 -11.93
N THR A 285 4.89 -19.80 -13.12
CA THR A 285 5.17 -20.90 -14.07
C THR A 285 5.89 -20.35 -15.30
N GLY A 286 7.03 -20.90 -15.58
CA GLY A 286 7.79 -20.64 -16.80
C GLY A 286 8.10 -21.92 -17.56
N SER A 287 8.56 -21.79 -18.79
CA SER A 287 8.83 -22.92 -19.70
C SER A 287 9.96 -23.85 -19.24
N LYS A 288 10.76 -23.46 -18.25
CA LYS A 288 11.88 -24.23 -17.70
C LYS A 288 11.78 -24.52 -16.22
N GLY A 289 10.72 -24.09 -15.56
CA GLY A 289 10.55 -24.33 -14.13
C GLY A 289 9.45 -23.51 -13.50
N THR A 290 9.26 -23.71 -12.19
CA THR A 290 8.29 -22.99 -11.37
C THR A 290 8.95 -22.36 -10.15
N LEU A 291 8.37 -21.27 -9.68
CA LEU A 291 8.75 -20.57 -8.45
C LEU A 291 7.53 -20.47 -7.54
N TYR A 292 7.70 -20.85 -6.30
CA TYR A 292 6.75 -20.53 -5.22
C TYR A 292 7.46 -19.62 -4.20
N ALA A 293 6.79 -18.57 -3.77
CA ALA A 293 7.34 -17.65 -2.78
C ALA A 293 6.26 -17.10 -1.85
N ASP A 294 6.60 -16.97 -0.58
CA ASP A 294 5.82 -16.30 0.44
C ASP A 294 6.61 -15.09 0.93
N ALA A 295 6.10 -13.90 0.66
CA ALA A 295 6.79 -12.66 0.97
C ALA A 295 6.90 -12.37 2.47
N PHE A 296 6.02 -12.94 3.31
CA PHE A 296 6.03 -12.70 4.75
C PHE A 296 6.73 -13.79 5.57
N SER A 297 6.75 -15.05 5.12
CA SER A 297 7.60 -16.08 5.73
C SER A 297 9.03 -16.04 5.21
N ALA A 298 9.30 -15.16 4.29
CA ALA A 298 10.61 -14.97 3.71
C ALA A 298 11.20 -16.27 3.14
N HIS A 299 10.36 -17.02 2.44
CA HIS A 299 10.81 -18.27 1.86
C HIS A 299 10.34 -18.38 0.41
N TYR A 300 11.16 -19.06 -0.41
CA TYR A 300 10.78 -19.41 -1.77
C TYR A 300 11.33 -20.77 -2.16
N THR A 301 10.70 -21.40 -3.15
CA THR A 301 11.12 -22.66 -3.73
C THR A 301 11.17 -22.51 -5.25
N GLU A 302 12.31 -22.84 -5.84
CA GLU A 302 12.47 -22.96 -7.28
C GLU A 302 12.43 -24.45 -7.66
N ASN A 303 11.55 -24.81 -8.59
CA ASN A 303 11.52 -26.13 -9.21
C ASN A 303 12.10 -25.98 -10.62
N LEU A 304 13.36 -26.35 -10.76
CA LEU A 304 14.09 -26.32 -12.02
C LEU A 304 14.52 -27.73 -12.36
N GLU A 305 14.51 -28.12 -13.64
CA GLU A 305 15.06 -29.42 -14.00
C GLU A 305 16.60 -29.39 -13.96
N PRO A 306 17.21 -30.42 -13.33
CA PRO A 306 16.68 -31.67 -12.79
C PRO A 306 16.35 -31.65 -11.28
N GLY A 307 16.07 -30.52 -10.62
CA GLY A 307 15.86 -30.57 -9.18
C GLY A 307 15.02 -29.42 -8.59
N THR A 308 14.65 -29.59 -7.34
CA THR A 308 13.96 -28.57 -6.55
C THR A 308 14.94 -27.98 -5.55
N MET A 309 15.09 -26.66 -5.54
CA MET A 309 15.84 -25.92 -4.52
C MET A 309 14.89 -25.12 -3.65
N LYS A 310 15.03 -25.30 -2.33
CA LYS A 310 14.29 -24.50 -1.35
C LYS A 310 15.25 -23.56 -0.65
N TYR A 311 14.91 -22.28 -0.67
CA TYR A 311 15.66 -21.24 0.03
C TYR A 311 14.80 -20.59 1.08
N THR A 312 15.39 -20.30 2.21
CA THR A 312 14.76 -19.48 3.25
C THR A 312 15.59 -18.22 3.44
N ILE A 313 14.97 -17.09 3.18
CA ILE A 313 15.56 -15.79 3.48
C ILE A 313 15.17 -15.46 4.90
N GLY A 314 15.97 -15.88 5.86
CA GLY A 314 15.73 -15.62 7.28
C GLY A 314 16.34 -14.31 7.76
N GLY A 315 15.94 -13.90 8.96
CA GLY A 315 16.56 -12.81 9.69
C GLY A 315 15.87 -11.45 9.56
N SER A 316 16.50 -10.44 10.17
CA SER A 316 15.97 -9.07 10.30
C SER A 316 15.74 -8.34 8.96
N GLY A 317 16.42 -8.77 7.90
CA GLY A 317 16.25 -8.21 6.57
C GLY A 317 14.87 -8.41 5.94
N CYS A 318 14.08 -9.32 6.50
CA CYS A 318 12.73 -9.63 6.03
C CYS A 318 11.62 -9.02 6.89
N SER A 319 11.97 -8.31 7.98
CA SER A 319 11.00 -7.64 8.82
C SER A 319 10.34 -6.47 8.07
N LEU A 320 9.07 -6.21 8.37
CA LEU A 320 8.36 -5.04 7.88
C LEU A 320 9.06 -3.73 8.28
N ASP A 321 9.67 -3.72 9.46
CA ASP A 321 10.39 -2.54 9.97
C ASP A 321 11.62 -2.19 9.12
N ASN A 322 12.37 -3.21 8.68
CA ASN A 322 13.56 -2.96 7.87
C ASN A 322 13.20 -2.37 6.50
N GLN A 323 12.15 -2.84 5.83
CA GLN A 323 11.74 -2.28 4.55
C GLN A 323 11.21 -0.84 4.68
N ARG A 324 10.47 -0.51 5.76
CA ARG A 324 10.04 0.86 6.04
C ARG A 324 11.21 1.79 6.32
N ARG A 325 12.20 1.34 7.07
CA ARG A 325 13.43 2.12 7.28
C ARG A 325 14.18 2.38 5.98
N LEU A 326 14.30 1.39 5.10
CA LEU A 326 14.90 1.58 3.78
C LEU A 326 14.11 2.59 2.94
N PHE A 327 12.78 2.48 2.94
CA PHE A 327 11.88 3.42 2.28
C PHE A 327 12.09 4.86 2.79
N ILE A 328 12.07 5.07 4.12
CA ILE A 328 12.29 6.36 4.76
C ILE A 328 13.68 6.93 4.45
N ARG A 329 14.72 6.13 4.54
CA ARG A 329 16.10 6.56 4.27
C ARG A 329 16.32 7.00 2.83
N ASN A 330 15.67 6.34 1.87
CA ASN A 330 15.70 6.76 0.48
C ASN A 330 14.95 8.08 0.28
N PHE A 331 13.80 8.27 0.94
CA PHE A 331 13.07 9.54 0.93
C PHE A 331 13.93 10.70 1.44
N ILE A 332 14.56 10.53 2.61
CA ILE A 332 15.49 11.53 3.18
C ILE A 332 16.63 11.83 2.21
N LYS A 333 17.23 10.77 1.64
CA LYS A 333 18.34 10.91 0.70
C LYS A 333 17.94 11.75 -0.51
N ASP A 334 16.79 11.46 -1.11
CA ASP A 334 16.32 12.18 -2.29
C ASP A 334 16.04 13.65 -1.98
N ILE A 335 15.44 13.97 -0.83
CA ILE A 335 15.26 15.36 -0.38
C ILE A 335 16.61 16.07 -0.21
N ARG A 336 17.57 15.43 0.46
CA ARG A 336 18.88 16.05 0.76
C ARG A 336 19.79 16.22 -0.46
N THR A 337 19.63 15.37 -1.47
CA THR A 337 20.48 15.41 -2.69
C THR A 337 19.79 16.09 -3.87
N GLY A 338 18.50 16.41 -3.76
CA GLY A 338 17.70 16.87 -4.90
C GLY A 338 17.56 15.81 -5.99
N SER A 339 17.84 14.54 -5.66
CA SER A 339 17.70 13.43 -6.58
C SER A 339 16.25 12.93 -6.56
N ASN A 340 15.83 12.30 -7.63
CA ASN A 340 14.48 11.73 -7.74
C ASN A 340 14.60 10.25 -8.12
N HIS A 341 15.07 9.44 -7.17
CA HIS A 341 15.15 7.97 -7.31
C HIS A 341 13.91 7.29 -6.73
N VAL A 342 12.77 7.97 -6.80
CA VAL A 342 11.48 7.46 -6.30
C VAL A 342 11.17 6.12 -6.95
N ALA A 343 11.07 5.08 -6.15
CA ALA A 343 10.81 3.72 -6.64
C ALA A 343 9.43 3.60 -7.30
N VAL A 344 8.46 4.42 -6.88
CA VAL A 344 7.10 4.49 -7.43
C VAL A 344 6.70 5.96 -7.53
N THR A 345 6.75 6.51 -8.73
CA THR A 345 6.22 7.87 -8.98
C THR A 345 4.69 7.86 -8.99
N LEU A 346 4.09 9.05 -8.89
CA LEU A 346 2.64 9.18 -9.06
C LEU A 346 2.20 8.64 -10.44
N GLU A 347 2.94 8.93 -11.49
CA GLU A 347 2.65 8.43 -12.85
C GLU A 347 2.72 6.90 -12.93
N GLU A 348 3.71 6.27 -12.29
CA GLU A 348 3.81 4.83 -12.26
C GLU A 348 2.67 4.19 -11.46
N HIS A 349 2.32 4.75 -10.31
CA HIS A 349 1.22 4.24 -9.51
C HIS A 349 -0.15 4.46 -10.16
N LYS A 350 -0.31 5.52 -10.95
CA LYS A 350 -1.53 5.76 -11.74
C LYS A 350 -1.90 4.56 -12.61
N LYS A 351 -0.92 3.85 -13.16
CA LYS A 351 -1.14 2.63 -13.95
C LYS A 351 -1.68 1.47 -13.09
N THR A 352 -1.19 1.33 -11.87
CA THR A 352 -1.70 0.37 -10.87
C THR A 352 -3.15 0.69 -10.54
N LEU A 353 -3.43 1.93 -10.21
CA LEU A 353 -4.78 2.42 -9.91
C LEU A 353 -5.75 2.17 -11.08
N ASN A 354 -5.33 2.45 -12.31
CA ASN A 354 -6.15 2.22 -13.48
C ASN A 354 -6.53 0.73 -13.64
N ALA A 355 -5.59 -0.20 -13.39
CA ALA A 355 -5.89 -1.63 -13.42
C ALA A 355 -6.92 -2.04 -12.35
N MET A 356 -6.83 -1.47 -11.15
CA MET A 356 -7.79 -1.71 -10.07
C MET A 356 -9.17 -1.15 -10.39
N ASN A 357 -9.24 0.06 -10.94
CA ASN A 357 -10.50 0.64 -11.41
C ASN A 357 -11.14 -0.20 -12.53
N CYS A 358 -10.33 -0.71 -13.48
CA CYS A 358 -10.79 -1.64 -14.50
C CYS A 358 -11.31 -2.97 -13.91
N ALA A 359 -10.75 -3.45 -12.79
CA ALA A 359 -11.29 -4.61 -12.09
C ALA A 359 -12.67 -4.32 -11.49
N TYR A 360 -12.88 -3.17 -10.86
CA TYR A 360 -14.21 -2.74 -10.43
C TYR A 360 -15.20 -2.60 -11.60
N ASP A 361 -14.76 -2.02 -12.72
CA ASP A 361 -15.60 -1.91 -13.91
C ASP A 361 -15.95 -3.27 -14.50
N SER A 362 -15.04 -4.25 -14.41
CA SER A 362 -15.30 -5.63 -14.82
C SER A 362 -16.36 -6.28 -13.94
N ILE A 363 -16.28 -6.14 -12.61
CA ILE A 363 -17.30 -6.64 -11.68
C ILE A 363 -18.67 -6.00 -11.99
N TYR A 364 -18.69 -4.68 -12.21
CA TYR A 364 -19.92 -3.94 -12.49
C TYR A 364 -20.58 -4.38 -13.78
N GLN A 365 -19.78 -4.58 -14.85
CA GLN A 365 -20.25 -4.91 -16.19
C GLN A 365 -20.42 -6.42 -16.43
N GLY A 366 -19.86 -7.28 -15.57
CA GLY A 366 -19.86 -8.75 -15.74
C GLY A 366 -19.07 -9.20 -16.98
N LYS A 367 -18.04 -8.46 -17.38
CA LYS A 367 -17.23 -8.79 -18.58
C LYS A 367 -15.79 -8.35 -18.45
N THR A 368 -14.94 -8.88 -19.34
CA THR A 368 -13.54 -8.46 -19.44
C THR A 368 -13.44 -6.99 -19.83
N VAL A 369 -12.59 -6.25 -19.12
CA VAL A 369 -12.26 -4.84 -19.39
C VAL A 369 -10.81 -4.75 -19.85
N LYS A 370 -10.57 -4.00 -20.91
CA LYS A 370 -9.21 -3.69 -21.38
C LYS A 370 -8.67 -2.52 -20.56
N VAL A 371 -7.48 -2.70 -19.99
CA VAL A 371 -6.79 -1.64 -19.26
C VAL A 371 -6.17 -0.70 -20.30
N LYS A 372 -6.79 0.45 -20.49
CA LYS A 372 -6.27 1.48 -21.39
C LYS A 372 -5.15 2.23 -20.67
N MET A 373 -4.01 2.28 -21.28
CA MET A 373 -2.96 3.21 -20.86
C MET A 373 -3.37 4.58 -21.40
N ASP A 374 -3.72 5.53 -20.53
CA ASP A 374 -3.86 6.92 -20.94
C ASP A 374 -2.53 7.39 -21.52
N LYS A 375 -2.60 7.97 -22.71
CA LYS A 375 -1.43 8.50 -23.41
C LYS A 375 -0.86 9.72 -22.70
#